data_9ea1ec0429671b8a0bb828c75909ac01
#
_entry.id   9ea1ec0429671b8a0bb828c75909ac01
#
_cell.length_a   1.000
_cell.length_b   1.000
_cell.length_c   1.000
_cell.angle_alpha   90.00
_cell.angle_beta   90.00
_cell.angle_gamma   90.00
#
_symmetry.space_group_name_H-M   'P 1'
#
loop_
_entity.id
_entity.type
_entity.pdbx_description
1 polymer ?
#
loop_
_entity_poly.entity_id
_entity_poly.type
_entity_poly.pdbx_seq_one_letter_code
_entity_poly.pdbx_strand_id
1 'polypeptide(L)'
;SRRQRQMCIRDRSGIVHRIYGFNNVGFHMGSDVITVDFDGVLTEEQLYDVEQEANEAVLRNVPVTISYPSKEELETMDYRSKKEIEGQVRIVTIEGCDRCACCGTHVAKTGEIRLIKILSAQKYKGGVRVTMLSGEKAYADYCLKHINTLGIARLLSVKPEEAGDAVVRLKQKNIEMKKEIKQLKKELYALQGAPERK
;
A
#
# COMPACT_ATOMS: atom_id res chain seq x y z
N SER A 1 7.71 -14.30 4.11
CA SER A 1 8.87 -14.45 5.04
C SER A 1 9.38 -13.10 5.54
N ARG A 2 10.24 -13.10 6.57
CA ARG A 2 10.88 -11.86 7.07
C ARG A 2 11.78 -11.23 5.99
N ARG A 3 12.48 -12.03 5.19
CA ARG A 3 13.35 -11.58 4.09
C ARG A 3 12.56 -10.80 3.04
N GLN A 4 11.40 -11.31 2.62
CA GLN A 4 10.52 -10.63 1.67
C GLN A 4 10.03 -9.28 2.21
N ARG A 5 9.64 -9.21 3.49
CA ARG A 5 9.17 -7.98 4.13
C ARG A 5 10.26 -6.93 4.25
N GLN A 6 11.47 -7.32 4.65
CA GLN A 6 12.63 -6.43 4.75
C GLN A 6 12.98 -5.84 3.38
N MET A 7 13.00 -6.68 2.36
CA MET A 7 13.30 -6.27 0.99
C MET A 7 12.24 -5.30 0.45
N CYS A 8 10.97 -5.59 0.66
CA CYS A 8 9.86 -4.73 0.26
C CYS A 8 9.95 -3.30 0.83
N ILE A 9 10.36 -3.15 2.11
CA ILE A 9 10.58 -1.84 2.74
C ILE A 9 11.69 -1.08 2.00
N ARG A 10 12.74 -1.77 1.63
CA ARG A 10 13.93 -1.19 1.01
C ARG A 10 13.65 -0.71 -0.39
N ASP A 11 13.07 -1.55 -1.25
CA ASP A 11 12.75 -1.22 -2.63
C ASP A 11 11.94 0.08 -2.71
N ARG A 12 10.90 0.20 -1.90
CA ARG A 12 10.08 1.41 -1.87
C ARG A 12 10.79 2.61 -1.30
N SER A 13 11.57 2.44 -0.24
CA SER A 13 12.33 3.56 0.32
C SER A 13 13.34 4.10 -0.70
N GLY A 14 13.91 3.22 -1.54
CA GLY A 14 14.74 3.60 -2.67
C GLY A 14 13.99 4.37 -3.73
N ILE A 15 12.85 3.84 -4.17
CA ILE A 15 11.98 4.45 -5.18
C ILE A 15 11.47 5.82 -4.70
N VAL A 16 10.91 5.90 -3.50
CA VAL A 16 10.38 7.15 -2.93
C VAL A 16 11.48 8.20 -2.79
N HIS A 17 12.67 7.81 -2.34
CA HIS A 17 13.79 8.74 -2.24
C HIS A 17 14.25 9.24 -3.62
N ARG A 18 14.39 8.34 -4.58
CA ARG A 18 14.86 8.67 -5.94
C ARG A 18 13.89 9.59 -6.70
N ILE A 19 12.58 9.34 -6.58
CA ILE A 19 11.57 10.07 -7.36
C ILE A 19 11.12 11.36 -6.65
N TYR A 20 10.91 11.28 -5.32
CA TYR A 20 10.30 12.37 -4.56
C TYR A 20 11.23 13.03 -3.54
N GLY A 21 12.45 12.52 -3.36
CA GLY A 21 13.43 13.05 -2.41
C GLY A 21 13.11 12.77 -0.94
N PHE A 22 12.05 12.01 -0.62
CA PHE A 22 11.63 11.76 0.74
C PHE A 22 12.40 10.59 1.36
N ASN A 23 12.71 10.73 2.66
CA ASN A 23 13.47 9.74 3.40
C ASN A 23 12.57 8.81 4.22
N ASN A 24 12.97 7.56 4.32
CA ASN A 24 12.38 6.64 5.28
C ASN A 24 12.90 6.96 6.68
N VAL A 25 12.03 7.52 7.54
CA VAL A 25 12.34 7.91 8.92
C VAL A 25 11.96 6.84 9.95
N GLY A 26 11.23 5.81 9.54
CA GLY A 26 10.85 4.70 10.41
C GLY A 26 10.20 3.55 9.65
N PHE A 27 10.25 2.37 10.24
CA PHE A 27 9.46 1.22 9.75
C PHE A 27 9.14 0.26 10.89
N HIS A 28 8.05 -0.48 10.73
CA HIS A 28 7.69 -1.57 11.61
C HIS A 28 7.25 -2.79 10.79
N MET A 29 7.78 -3.96 11.15
CA MET A 29 7.41 -5.26 10.56
C MET A 29 6.53 -6.02 11.54
N GLY A 30 5.22 -5.74 11.51
CA GLY A 30 4.23 -6.45 12.28
C GLY A 30 4.04 -7.91 11.83
N SER A 31 3.23 -8.67 12.58
CA SER A 31 2.83 -10.02 12.19
C SER A 31 2.05 -10.01 10.88
N ASP A 32 1.18 -9.03 10.68
CA ASP A 32 0.21 -8.99 9.59
C ASP A 32 0.58 -7.97 8.50
N VAL A 33 0.95 -6.78 8.88
CA VAL A 33 1.27 -5.70 7.96
C VAL A 33 2.67 -5.15 8.18
N ILE A 34 3.17 -4.47 7.18
CA ILE A 34 4.40 -3.67 7.23
C ILE A 34 3.97 -2.20 7.21
N THR A 35 4.57 -1.37 8.06
CA THR A 35 4.43 0.09 7.97
C THR A 35 5.77 0.75 7.71
N VAL A 36 5.76 1.78 6.87
CA VAL A 36 6.94 2.61 6.56
C VAL A 36 6.55 4.06 6.69
N ASP A 37 7.36 4.82 7.39
CA ASP A 37 7.16 6.25 7.63
C ASP A 37 8.12 7.06 6.75
N PHE A 38 7.60 8.02 6.02
CA PHE A 38 8.36 8.97 5.21
C PHE A 38 8.23 10.39 5.77
N ASP A 39 9.26 11.21 5.59
CA ASP A 39 9.32 12.62 6.03
C ASP A 39 8.57 13.58 5.11
N GLY A 40 7.98 13.10 4.03
CA GLY A 40 7.16 13.85 3.08
C GLY A 40 5.77 13.28 2.90
N VAL A 41 4.88 14.06 2.29
CA VAL A 41 3.50 13.67 2.00
C VAL A 41 3.43 13.12 0.58
N LEU A 42 2.86 11.93 0.41
CA LEU A 42 2.61 11.29 -0.88
C LEU A 42 1.11 11.29 -1.17
N THR A 43 0.73 11.62 -2.40
CA THR A 43 -0.64 11.51 -2.89
C THR A 43 -0.98 10.04 -3.20
N GLU A 44 -2.26 9.74 -3.38
CA GLU A 44 -2.70 8.38 -3.78
C GLU A 44 -2.10 7.98 -5.14
N GLU A 45 -2.03 8.90 -6.10
CA GLU A 45 -1.43 8.68 -7.41
C GLU A 45 0.07 8.35 -7.29
N GLN A 46 0.82 9.16 -6.53
CA GLN A 46 2.24 8.90 -6.26
C GLN A 46 2.48 7.55 -5.58
N LEU A 47 1.60 7.16 -4.66
CA LEU A 47 1.68 5.85 -4.01
C LEU A 47 1.39 4.71 -4.97
N TYR A 48 0.47 4.91 -5.91
CA TYR A 48 0.21 3.96 -6.99
C TYR A 48 1.44 3.79 -7.87
N ASP A 49 2.08 4.88 -8.31
CA ASP A 49 3.30 4.83 -9.12
C ASP A 49 4.45 4.11 -8.41
N VAL A 50 4.66 4.40 -7.11
CA VAL A 50 5.65 3.70 -6.27
C VAL A 50 5.34 2.19 -6.17
N GLU A 51 4.07 1.83 -6.06
CA GLU A 51 3.66 0.43 -6.03
C GLU A 51 3.93 -0.27 -7.37
N GLN A 52 3.60 0.37 -8.49
CA GLN A 52 3.84 -0.17 -9.84
C GLN A 52 5.33 -0.39 -10.06
N GLU A 53 6.16 0.62 -9.82
CA GLU A 53 7.60 0.52 -10.01
C GLU A 53 8.25 -0.55 -9.12
N ALA A 54 7.79 -0.67 -7.87
CA ALA A 54 8.26 -1.73 -6.98
C ALA A 54 7.90 -3.14 -7.50
N ASN A 55 6.70 -3.31 -8.05
CA ASN A 55 6.28 -4.58 -8.65
C ASN A 55 7.00 -4.85 -9.98
N GLU A 56 7.33 -3.84 -10.78
CA GLU A 56 8.19 -4.01 -11.95
C GLU A 56 9.58 -4.52 -11.58
N ALA A 57 10.17 -4.00 -10.50
CA ALA A 57 11.44 -4.50 -9.99
C ALA A 57 11.35 -5.98 -9.56
N VAL A 58 10.21 -6.37 -8.96
CA VAL A 58 9.92 -7.78 -8.64
C VAL A 58 9.83 -8.64 -9.90
N LEU A 59 9.12 -8.17 -10.92
CA LEU A 59 8.94 -8.88 -12.20
C LEU A 59 10.25 -9.05 -12.97
N ARG A 60 11.13 -8.05 -12.95
CA ARG A 60 12.47 -8.13 -13.57
C ARG A 60 13.36 -9.19 -12.92
N ASN A 61 13.05 -9.62 -11.72
CA ASN A 61 13.76 -10.68 -10.98
C ASN A 61 15.28 -10.49 -10.92
N VAL A 62 15.70 -9.24 -10.66
CA VAL A 62 17.13 -8.88 -10.60
C VAL A 62 17.83 -9.44 -9.37
N PRO A 63 19.14 -9.73 -9.43
CA PRO A 63 19.89 -10.21 -8.29
C PRO A 63 20.03 -9.12 -7.21
N VAL A 64 20.07 -9.56 -5.96
CA VAL A 64 20.38 -8.74 -4.80
C VAL A 64 21.79 -9.06 -4.36
N THR A 65 22.71 -8.15 -4.59
CA THR A 65 24.12 -8.36 -4.27
C THR A 65 24.47 -7.74 -2.91
N ILE A 66 25.38 -8.38 -2.22
CA ILE A 66 25.90 -7.94 -0.93
C ILE A 66 27.41 -7.78 -1.08
N SER A 67 27.91 -6.61 -0.71
CA SER A 67 29.34 -6.30 -0.70
C SER A 67 29.78 -5.68 0.62
N TYR A 68 31.06 -5.72 0.86
CA TYR A 68 31.73 -5.13 2.01
C TYR A 68 32.90 -4.27 1.52
N PRO A 69 32.60 -3.09 0.94
CA PRO A 69 33.60 -2.21 0.37
C PRO A 69 34.59 -1.69 1.42
N SER A 70 35.79 -1.32 0.97
CA SER A 70 36.78 -0.63 1.81
C SER A 70 36.32 0.80 2.15
N LYS A 71 37.02 1.48 3.05
CA LYS A 71 36.70 2.88 3.38
C LYS A 71 36.87 3.80 2.18
N GLU A 72 37.92 3.59 1.40
CA GLU A 72 38.24 4.35 0.19
C GLU A 72 37.14 4.17 -0.89
N GLU A 73 36.64 2.94 -1.06
CA GLU A 73 35.53 2.65 -1.97
C GLU A 73 34.23 3.30 -1.52
N LEU A 74 33.95 3.33 -0.20
CA LEU A 74 32.75 3.95 0.35
C LEU A 74 32.73 5.47 0.15
N GLU A 75 33.87 6.15 0.18
CA GLU A 75 33.99 7.60 -0.05
C GLU A 75 33.56 8.00 -1.47
N THR A 76 33.72 7.10 -2.44
CA THR A 76 33.37 7.33 -3.85
C THR A 76 32.03 6.71 -4.26
N MET A 77 31.43 5.90 -3.37
CA MET A 77 30.21 5.15 -3.65
C MET A 77 28.98 5.93 -3.26
N ASP A 78 28.06 6.14 -4.22
CA ASP A 78 26.73 6.65 -3.91
C ASP A 78 25.87 5.55 -3.28
N TYR A 79 25.57 5.68 -1.99
CA TYR A 79 24.71 4.77 -1.24
C TYR A 79 23.94 5.49 -0.14
N ARG A 80 22.75 4.99 0.18
CA ARG A 80 21.96 5.52 1.27
C ARG A 80 22.34 4.88 2.60
N SER A 81 22.52 5.71 3.62
CA SER A 81 22.69 5.27 5.01
C SER A 81 21.79 6.06 5.95
N LYS A 82 21.24 5.40 6.97
CA LYS A 82 20.43 6.06 8.01
C LYS A 82 21.29 6.61 9.16
N LYS A 83 22.53 6.15 9.28
CA LYS A 83 23.45 6.50 10.36
C LYS A 83 24.88 6.46 9.84
N GLU A 84 25.75 7.23 10.42
CA GLU A 84 27.18 6.97 10.33
C GLU A 84 27.45 5.60 10.95
N ILE A 85 28.15 4.75 10.18
CA ILE A 85 28.44 3.37 10.59
C ILE A 85 29.91 3.29 10.91
N GLU A 86 30.22 3.04 12.16
CA GLU A 86 31.58 2.71 12.59
C GLU A 86 31.88 1.24 12.26
N GLY A 87 33.01 0.97 11.61
CA GLY A 87 33.45 -0.37 11.25
C GLY A 87 33.10 -0.80 9.83
N GLN A 88 32.98 -2.11 9.60
CA GLN A 88 32.74 -2.69 8.28
C GLN A 88 31.28 -2.43 7.83
N VAL A 89 31.12 -1.70 6.74
CA VAL A 89 29.81 -1.37 6.16
C VAL A 89 29.37 -2.48 5.21
N ARG A 90 28.19 -3.02 5.44
CA ARG A 90 27.56 -4.00 4.56
C ARG A 90 26.63 -3.27 3.59
N ILE A 91 26.99 -3.25 2.31
CA ILE A 91 26.20 -2.65 1.23
C ILE A 91 25.34 -3.72 0.57
N VAL A 92 24.08 -3.40 0.39
CA VAL A 92 23.11 -4.20 -0.37
C VAL A 92 22.71 -3.41 -1.60
N THR A 93 22.92 -3.99 -2.76
CA THR A 93 22.63 -3.39 -4.06
C THR A 93 21.55 -4.19 -4.77
N ILE A 94 20.54 -3.49 -5.26
CA ILE A 94 19.52 -3.98 -6.17
C ILE A 94 19.70 -3.19 -7.46
N GLU A 95 20.18 -3.82 -8.48
CA GLU A 95 20.56 -3.17 -9.71
C GLU A 95 19.39 -2.39 -10.33
N GLY A 96 19.61 -1.12 -10.63
CA GLY A 96 18.61 -0.21 -11.18
C GLY A 96 17.52 0.24 -10.20
N CYS A 97 17.59 -0.14 -8.91
CA CYS A 97 16.57 0.21 -7.91
C CYS A 97 17.17 0.96 -6.70
N ASP A 98 18.10 0.35 -5.98
CA ASP A 98 18.62 0.91 -4.73
C ASP A 98 20.00 0.37 -4.36
N ARG A 99 20.79 1.22 -3.69
CA ARG A 99 22.05 0.84 -3.04
C ARG A 99 22.09 1.46 -1.66
N CYS A 100 22.20 0.64 -0.63
CA CYS A 100 22.20 1.18 0.72
C CYS A 100 22.90 0.29 1.75
N ALA A 101 23.37 0.91 2.83
CA ALA A 101 23.90 0.23 3.99
C ALA A 101 22.79 -0.48 4.77
N CYS A 102 22.91 -1.79 4.98
CA CYS A 102 21.91 -2.56 5.71
C CYS A 102 22.42 -3.88 6.28
N CYS A 103 22.11 -4.12 7.54
CA CYS A 103 22.39 -5.37 8.24
C CYS A 103 21.25 -6.39 8.19
N GLY A 104 20.10 -6.03 7.59
CA GLY A 104 18.93 -6.92 7.52
C GLY A 104 19.12 -8.12 6.59
N THR A 105 18.21 -9.08 6.71
CA THR A 105 18.16 -10.25 5.81
C THR A 105 17.42 -9.93 4.53
N HIS A 106 17.96 -10.35 3.38
CA HIS A 106 17.39 -10.10 2.06
C HIS A 106 17.14 -11.41 1.31
N VAL A 107 16.30 -11.34 0.29
CA VAL A 107 16.14 -12.39 -0.72
C VAL A 107 17.33 -12.38 -1.66
N ALA A 108 17.57 -13.46 -2.39
CA ALA A 108 18.66 -13.52 -3.38
C ALA A 108 18.29 -12.80 -4.68
N LYS A 109 17.00 -12.81 -5.04
CA LYS A 109 16.46 -12.11 -6.21
C LYS A 109 15.17 -11.41 -5.87
N THR A 110 14.87 -10.29 -6.53
CA THR A 110 13.67 -9.49 -6.29
C THR A 110 12.38 -10.27 -6.56
N GLY A 111 12.36 -11.18 -7.52
CA GLY A 111 11.21 -12.04 -7.83
C GLY A 111 10.74 -12.93 -6.67
N GLU A 112 11.61 -13.23 -5.71
CA GLU A 112 11.22 -13.99 -4.50
C GLU A 112 10.24 -13.21 -3.62
N ILE A 113 10.10 -11.89 -3.80
CA ILE A 113 9.12 -11.05 -3.09
C ILE A 113 7.70 -11.38 -3.57
N ARG A 114 7.53 -11.76 -4.83
CA ARG A 114 6.29 -12.10 -5.54
C ARG A 114 5.39 -10.89 -5.82
N LEU A 115 4.75 -10.34 -4.83
CA LEU A 115 3.79 -9.24 -4.95
C LEU A 115 3.97 -8.26 -3.80
N ILE A 116 3.84 -6.98 -4.12
CA ILE A 116 3.83 -5.88 -3.16
C ILE A 116 2.51 -5.12 -3.33
N LYS A 117 1.80 -4.87 -2.20
CA LYS A 117 0.55 -4.11 -2.22
C LYS A 117 0.52 -3.06 -1.12
N ILE A 118 0.25 -1.80 -1.51
CA ILE A 118 -0.07 -0.72 -0.58
C ILE A 118 -1.54 -0.87 -0.16
N LEU A 119 -1.81 -0.85 1.14
CA LEU A 119 -3.16 -0.95 1.67
C LEU A 119 -3.75 0.42 1.99
N SER A 120 -2.96 1.28 2.60
CA SER A 120 -3.39 2.62 3.01
C SER A 120 -2.19 3.53 3.26
N ALA A 121 -2.46 4.82 3.24
CA ALA A 121 -1.54 5.85 3.69
C ALA A 121 -2.28 6.83 4.61
N GLN A 122 -1.62 7.31 5.63
CA GLN A 122 -2.17 8.28 6.58
C GLN A 122 -1.12 9.29 7.02
N LYS A 123 -1.54 10.51 7.31
CA LYS A 123 -0.63 11.54 7.85
C LYS A 123 0.00 11.07 9.14
N TYR A 124 1.31 11.23 9.28
CA TYR A 124 2.06 10.83 10.46
C TYR A 124 3.30 11.70 10.67
N LYS A 125 3.39 12.38 11.82
CA LYS A 125 4.55 13.20 12.26
C LYS A 125 5.12 14.13 11.18
N GLY A 126 4.26 14.87 10.49
CA GLY A 126 4.66 15.80 9.43
C GLY A 126 4.90 15.16 8.06
N GLY A 127 4.83 13.85 7.95
CA GLY A 127 4.94 13.10 6.71
C GLY A 127 3.80 12.11 6.52
N VAL A 128 4.10 10.94 5.96
CA VAL A 128 3.12 9.89 5.67
C VAL A 128 3.56 8.53 6.23
N ARG A 129 2.63 7.82 6.85
CA ARG A 129 2.75 6.39 7.16
C ARG A 129 2.05 5.57 6.12
N VAL A 130 2.79 4.71 5.45
CA VAL A 130 2.29 3.78 4.43
C VAL A 130 2.19 2.38 5.03
N THR A 131 1.00 1.78 4.94
CA THR A 131 0.75 0.38 5.35
C THR A 131 0.71 -0.50 4.13
N MET A 132 1.39 -1.65 4.19
CA MET A 132 1.56 -2.52 3.02
C MET A 132 1.64 -4.01 3.38
N LEU A 133 1.42 -4.82 2.36
CA LEU A 133 1.66 -6.28 2.36
C LEU A 133 2.69 -6.67 1.32
N SER A 134 3.33 -7.82 1.52
CA SER A 134 4.21 -8.43 0.53
C SER A 134 4.09 -9.95 0.50
N GLY A 135 4.41 -10.53 -0.66
CA GLY A 135 4.46 -11.96 -0.88
C GLY A 135 3.09 -12.62 -0.76
N GLU A 136 3.05 -13.76 -0.08
CA GLU A 136 1.85 -14.57 0.08
C GLU A 136 0.70 -13.82 0.77
N LYS A 137 1.00 -12.94 1.74
CA LYS A 137 -0.02 -12.12 2.40
C LYS A 137 -0.69 -11.12 1.45
N ALA A 138 0.07 -10.51 0.54
CA ALA A 138 -0.48 -9.62 -0.49
C ALA A 138 -1.38 -10.39 -1.46
N TYR A 139 -0.97 -11.60 -1.85
CA TYR A 139 -1.77 -12.47 -2.69
C TYR A 139 -3.05 -12.95 -2.01
N ALA A 140 -2.97 -13.38 -0.75
CA ALA A 140 -4.14 -13.80 0.03
C ALA A 140 -5.15 -12.65 0.21
N ASP A 141 -4.69 -11.43 0.49
CA ASP A 141 -5.52 -10.23 0.57
C ASP A 141 -6.23 -9.93 -0.75
N TYR A 142 -5.51 -10.05 -1.88
CA TYR A 142 -6.10 -9.92 -3.22
C TYR A 142 -7.21 -10.97 -3.45
N CYS A 143 -6.94 -12.25 -3.15
CA CYS A 143 -7.92 -13.32 -3.31
C CYS A 143 -9.18 -13.05 -2.49
N LEU A 144 -9.04 -12.63 -1.23
CA LEU A 144 -10.16 -12.30 -0.37
C LEU A 144 -11.00 -11.16 -0.93
N LYS A 145 -10.35 -10.07 -1.37
CA LYS A 145 -11.03 -8.93 -1.99
C LYS A 145 -11.74 -9.31 -3.29
N HIS A 146 -11.11 -10.16 -4.10
CA HIS A 146 -11.72 -10.68 -5.34
C HIS A 146 -12.98 -11.49 -5.05
N ILE A 147 -12.94 -12.41 -4.08
CA ILE A 147 -14.11 -13.22 -3.68
C ILE A 147 -15.24 -12.30 -3.18
N ASN A 148 -14.93 -11.30 -2.37
CA ASN A 148 -15.92 -10.34 -1.88
C ASN A 148 -16.55 -9.53 -3.02
N THR A 149 -15.74 -9.07 -3.99
CA THR A 149 -16.23 -8.34 -5.15
C THR A 149 -17.16 -9.20 -6.00
N LEU A 150 -16.81 -10.47 -6.24
CA LEU A 150 -17.67 -11.44 -6.94
C LEU A 150 -19.00 -11.66 -6.18
N GLY A 151 -18.96 -11.73 -4.85
CA GLY A 151 -20.15 -11.85 -4.02
C GLY A 151 -21.08 -10.65 -4.17
N ILE A 152 -20.55 -9.43 -4.12
CA ILE A 152 -21.32 -8.19 -4.32
C ILE A 152 -21.90 -8.14 -5.74
N ALA A 153 -21.12 -8.45 -6.77
CA ALA A 153 -21.54 -8.45 -8.16
C ALA A 153 -22.73 -9.41 -8.40
N ARG A 154 -22.67 -10.61 -7.80
CA ARG A 154 -23.78 -11.59 -7.87
C ARG A 154 -25.04 -11.08 -7.20
N LEU A 155 -24.93 -10.49 -5.99
CA LEU A 155 -26.08 -9.92 -5.26
C LEU A 155 -26.75 -8.79 -6.04
N LEU A 156 -25.99 -8.00 -6.77
CA LEU A 156 -26.48 -6.86 -7.53
C LEU A 156 -26.76 -7.17 -9.01
N SER A 157 -26.52 -8.43 -9.46
CA SER A 157 -26.73 -8.89 -10.84
C SER A 157 -25.97 -8.04 -11.87
N VAL A 158 -24.70 -7.74 -11.56
CA VAL A 158 -23.81 -6.95 -12.43
C VAL A 158 -22.47 -7.69 -12.63
N LYS A 159 -21.63 -7.18 -13.52
CA LYS A 159 -20.25 -7.66 -13.66
C LYS A 159 -19.39 -7.20 -12.47
N PRO A 160 -18.30 -7.93 -12.12
CA PRO A 160 -17.43 -7.59 -10.99
C PRO A 160 -16.87 -6.17 -11.06
N GLU A 161 -16.47 -5.70 -12.24
CA GLU A 161 -15.95 -4.36 -12.50
C GLU A 161 -16.98 -3.24 -12.30
N GLU A 162 -18.27 -3.57 -12.39
CA GLU A 162 -19.41 -2.64 -12.20
C GLU A 162 -19.94 -2.63 -10.74
N ALA A 163 -19.39 -3.47 -9.87
CA ALA A 163 -19.90 -3.67 -8.52
C ALA A 163 -19.92 -2.36 -7.69
N GLY A 164 -18.88 -1.53 -7.84
CA GLY A 164 -18.77 -0.24 -7.17
C GLY A 164 -19.91 0.70 -7.56
N ASP A 165 -20.11 0.90 -8.86
CA ASP A 165 -21.16 1.76 -9.40
C ASP A 165 -22.57 1.25 -9.05
N ALA A 166 -22.77 -0.07 -9.04
CA ALA A 166 -24.01 -0.68 -8.63
C ALA A 166 -24.35 -0.40 -7.15
N VAL A 167 -23.35 -0.42 -6.27
CA VAL A 167 -23.52 -0.03 -4.86
C VAL A 167 -23.91 1.46 -4.73
N VAL A 168 -23.29 2.34 -5.52
CA VAL A 168 -23.64 3.77 -5.53
C VAL A 168 -25.09 3.95 -5.98
N ARG A 169 -25.51 3.31 -7.07
CA ARG A 169 -26.92 3.34 -7.54
C ARG A 169 -27.90 2.80 -6.48
N LEU A 170 -27.56 1.68 -5.83
CA LEU A 170 -28.38 1.12 -4.75
C LEU A 170 -28.52 2.09 -3.57
N LYS A 171 -27.45 2.73 -3.17
CA LYS A 171 -27.45 3.76 -2.10
C LYS A 171 -28.37 4.93 -2.47
N GLN A 172 -28.26 5.43 -3.70
CA GLN A 172 -29.09 6.53 -4.18
C GLN A 172 -30.57 6.15 -4.18
N LYS A 173 -30.90 4.99 -4.75
CA LYS A 173 -32.30 4.47 -4.76
C LYS A 173 -32.86 4.30 -3.33
N ASN A 174 -32.02 3.84 -2.40
CA ASN A 174 -32.43 3.71 -0.99
C ASN A 174 -32.77 5.09 -0.36
N ILE A 175 -31.99 6.13 -0.69
CA ILE A 175 -32.28 7.50 -0.23
C ILE A 175 -33.63 8.01 -0.80
N GLU A 176 -33.89 7.78 -2.07
CA GLU A 176 -35.13 8.16 -2.76
C GLU A 176 -36.32 7.43 -2.15
N MET A 177 -36.27 6.12 -2.00
CA MET A 177 -37.32 5.32 -1.36
C MET A 177 -37.61 5.79 0.08
N LYS A 178 -36.58 6.15 0.86
CA LYS A 178 -36.80 6.69 2.22
C LYS A 178 -37.51 8.03 2.20
N LYS A 179 -37.25 8.90 1.23
CA LYS A 179 -37.99 10.17 1.06
C LYS A 179 -39.41 9.91 0.68
N GLU A 180 -39.69 9.02 -0.26
CA GLU A 180 -40.99 8.63 -0.70
C GLU A 180 -41.82 8.01 0.44
N ILE A 181 -41.29 7.07 1.19
CA ILE A 181 -41.94 6.49 2.37
C ILE A 181 -42.29 7.58 3.41
N LYS A 182 -41.40 8.54 3.63
CA LYS A 182 -41.69 9.66 4.54
C LYS A 182 -42.82 10.51 4.05
N GLN A 183 -42.87 10.78 2.75
CA GLN A 183 -43.97 11.55 2.13
C GLN A 183 -45.30 10.80 2.20
N LEU A 184 -45.32 9.53 1.80
CA LEU A 184 -46.51 8.68 1.86
C LEU A 184 -47.07 8.54 3.28
N LYS A 185 -46.19 8.44 4.29
CA LYS A 185 -46.61 8.45 5.70
C LYS A 185 -47.27 9.75 6.11
N LYS A 186 -46.76 10.90 5.66
CA LYS A 186 -47.40 12.21 5.94
C LYS A 186 -48.78 12.29 5.31
N GLU A 187 -48.94 11.88 4.06
CA GLU A 187 -50.23 11.86 3.35
C GLU A 187 -51.20 10.92 4.03
N LEU A 188 -50.76 9.73 4.45
CA LEU A 188 -51.60 8.79 5.19
C LEU A 188 -52.07 9.38 6.51
N TYR A 189 -51.19 10.01 7.31
CA TYR A 189 -51.61 10.68 8.56
C TYR A 189 -52.62 11.82 8.32
N ALA A 190 -52.42 12.62 7.27
CA ALA A 190 -53.32 13.67 6.90
C ALA A 190 -54.73 13.12 6.56
N LEU A 191 -54.81 12.02 5.83
CA LEU A 191 -56.08 11.35 5.47
C LEU A 191 -56.76 10.70 6.68
N GLN A 192 -56.01 10.22 7.66
CA GLN A 192 -56.56 9.58 8.86
C GLN A 192 -56.96 10.58 9.97
N GLY A 193 -56.72 11.87 9.78
CA GLY A 193 -57.03 12.91 10.79
C GLY A 193 -56.20 12.79 12.08
N ALA A 194 -55.11 12.02 12.08
CA ALA A 194 -54.23 11.84 13.23
C ALA A 194 -53.18 12.96 13.28
N PRO A 195 -52.87 13.55 14.46
CA PRO A 195 -51.82 14.56 14.55
C PRO A 195 -50.44 13.99 14.24
N GLU A 196 -49.65 14.71 13.45
CA GLU A 196 -48.23 14.37 13.21
C GLU A 196 -47.50 14.23 14.56
N ARG A 197 -47.01 13.05 14.89
CA ARG A 197 -46.01 12.91 15.98
C ARG A 197 -44.66 13.47 15.47
N LYS A 198 -44.23 14.53 16.18
CA LYS A 198 -42.91 15.15 15.97
C LYS A 198 -41.76 14.18 16.19
#